data_005febae693d412c7bf49c8042f6bf1c
#
_entry.id   005febae693d412c7bf49c8042f6bf1c
#
_cell.length_a   1.000
_cell.length_b   1.000
_cell.length_c   1.000
_cell.angle_alpha   90.00
_cell.angle_beta   90.00
_cell.angle_gamma   90.00
#
_symmetry.space_group_name_H-M   'P 1'
#
loop_
_entity.id
_entity.type
_entity.pdbx_description
1 polymer ?
#
loop_
_entity_poly.entity_id
_entity_poly.type
_entity_poly.pdbx_seq_one_letter_code
_entity_poly.pdbx_strand_id
1 'polypeptide(L)'
;NKDYPSWAGIMGDGECDLSKRVLTEVRPGHADLTGCIKYGFSDARNVLERASARETAARVAAGAIAKLVLKELGISVGSHVYNIGGVKCDCGNYSAAELIEKSDLNEVRCMDSDAAQKMINRIDEAREKGDTVGGEAEVVISGVPAGIGSHTQYDRKLDYALMGAVGGVQSVKSVSIGLGRDCADLLGSDVHDRIYNENGSVVRRTNNAGGIEGGMSNGEDIIIRAAFKPIPTVMKGLETVDIRTGKAVKSAPERSDVCAVPAAAVVLEAVAAFVIADKILETLGGDRMDEVKQRLTKKREEYGFQNRYGL
;
A
#
# COMPACT_ATOMS: atom_id res chain seq x y z
N ASN A 1 -16.74 -17.23 -2.54
CA ASN A 1 -16.75 -16.21 -3.60
C ASN A 1 -18.16 -16.09 -4.17
N LYS A 2 -18.75 -14.89 -4.16
CA LYS A 2 -20.10 -14.61 -4.68
C LYS A 2 -20.25 -14.94 -6.18
N ASP A 3 -19.13 -14.89 -6.92
CA ASP A 3 -19.12 -15.16 -8.37
C ASP A 3 -18.86 -16.65 -8.72
N TYR A 4 -18.55 -17.48 -7.71
CA TYR A 4 -18.24 -18.90 -7.92
C TYR A 4 -19.28 -19.65 -8.74
N PRO A 5 -20.61 -19.47 -8.54
CA PRO A 5 -21.60 -20.19 -9.34
C PRO A 5 -21.45 -19.96 -10.86
N SER A 6 -21.04 -18.75 -11.28
CA SER A 6 -20.81 -18.44 -12.70
C SER A 6 -19.53 -19.07 -13.27
N TRP A 7 -18.62 -19.50 -12.41
CA TRP A 7 -17.33 -20.09 -12.76
C TRP A 7 -17.24 -21.60 -12.48
N ALA A 8 -18.19 -22.16 -11.72
CA ALA A 8 -18.15 -23.55 -11.27
C ALA A 8 -17.97 -24.56 -12.42
N GLY A 9 -18.64 -24.33 -13.55
CA GLY A 9 -18.53 -25.19 -14.73
C GLY A 9 -17.22 -25.04 -15.53
N ILE A 10 -16.38 -24.04 -15.16
CA ILE A 10 -15.10 -23.74 -15.82
C ILE A 10 -13.93 -24.16 -14.94
N MET A 11 -14.09 -24.06 -13.62
CA MET A 11 -13.07 -24.37 -12.62
C MET A 11 -13.15 -25.78 -12.05
N GLY A 12 -14.06 -26.62 -12.58
CA GLY A 12 -14.16 -28.04 -12.21
C GLY A 12 -13.10 -28.91 -12.92
N ASP A 13 -12.92 -30.13 -12.42
CA ASP A 13 -11.91 -31.10 -12.91
C ASP A 13 -12.26 -31.73 -14.28
N GLY A 14 -13.35 -31.29 -14.93
CA GLY A 14 -13.83 -31.82 -16.21
C GLY A 14 -13.41 -30.96 -17.42
N GLU A 15 -13.60 -31.50 -18.64
CA GLU A 15 -13.45 -30.73 -19.87
C GLU A 15 -14.46 -29.57 -19.88
N CYS A 16 -14.00 -28.36 -20.07
CA CYS A 16 -14.82 -27.16 -20.14
C CYS A 16 -14.60 -26.39 -21.43
N ASP A 17 -15.68 -25.82 -21.98
CA ASP A 17 -15.63 -24.95 -23.16
C ASP A 17 -15.20 -23.55 -22.77
N LEU A 18 -13.91 -23.29 -22.86
CA LEU A 18 -13.31 -21.98 -22.58
C LEU A 18 -13.59 -20.94 -23.66
N SER A 19 -14.11 -21.34 -24.84
CA SER A 19 -14.33 -20.41 -25.96
C SER A 19 -15.28 -19.27 -25.63
N LYS A 20 -16.25 -19.53 -24.74
CA LYS A 20 -17.24 -18.53 -24.27
C LYS A 20 -16.65 -17.46 -23.33
N ARG A 21 -15.42 -17.64 -22.86
CA ARG A 21 -14.75 -16.76 -21.92
C ARG A 21 -13.53 -16.05 -22.53
N VAL A 22 -13.29 -16.28 -23.81
CA VAL A 22 -12.21 -15.57 -24.54
C VAL A 22 -12.48 -14.07 -24.51
N LEU A 23 -11.42 -13.30 -24.22
CA LEU A 23 -11.45 -11.84 -24.20
C LEU A 23 -10.46 -11.31 -25.24
N THR A 24 -10.97 -10.60 -26.25
CA THR A 24 -10.15 -9.96 -27.29
C THR A 24 -10.21 -8.44 -27.27
N GLU A 25 -11.22 -7.87 -26.60
CA GLU A 25 -11.43 -6.44 -26.42
C GLU A 25 -10.66 -5.98 -25.20
N VAL A 26 -9.42 -5.52 -25.41
CA VAL A 26 -8.49 -5.17 -24.31
C VAL A 26 -8.90 -3.89 -23.61
N ARG A 27 -8.70 -3.82 -22.29
CA ARG A 27 -9.05 -2.64 -21.49
C ARG A 27 -7.90 -1.63 -21.47
N PRO A 28 -8.14 -0.37 -21.83
CA PRO A 28 -7.18 0.72 -21.65
C PRO A 28 -6.78 0.85 -20.17
N GLY A 29 -5.48 1.01 -19.90
CA GLY A 29 -4.97 1.15 -18.53
C GLY A 29 -4.82 -0.15 -17.74
N HIS A 30 -5.20 -1.30 -18.31
CA HIS A 30 -4.95 -2.64 -17.76
C HIS A 30 -3.72 -3.31 -18.42
N ALA A 31 -3.29 -4.45 -17.91
CA ALA A 31 -2.19 -5.23 -18.46
C ALA A 31 -2.56 -5.98 -19.76
N ASP A 32 -3.83 -6.02 -20.16
CA ASP A 32 -4.37 -6.89 -21.19
C ASP A 32 -3.57 -6.84 -22.50
N LEU A 33 -3.46 -5.67 -23.13
CA LEU A 33 -2.74 -5.53 -24.41
C LEU A 33 -1.25 -5.83 -24.26
N THR A 34 -0.60 -5.18 -23.28
CA THR A 34 0.84 -5.31 -23.08
C THR A 34 1.23 -6.75 -22.72
N GLY A 35 0.41 -7.44 -21.93
CA GLY A 35 0.63 -8.83 -21.59
C GLY A 35 0.43 -9.77 -22.78
N CYS A 36 -0.60 -9.54 -23.61
CA CYS A 36 -0.80 -10.29 -24.84
C CYS A 36 0.41 -10.14 -25.78
N ILE A 37 0.90 -8.92 -25.97
CA ILE A 37 2.11 -8.68 -26.78
C ILE A 37 3.32 -9.40 -26.20
N LYS A 38 3.55 -9.26 -24.90
CA LYS A 38 4.73 -9.83 -24.24
C LYS A 38 4.81 -11.35 -24.31
N TYR A 39 3.67 -12.02 -24.15
CA TYR A 39 3.60 -13.49 -24.04
C TYR A 39 3.04 -14.17 -25.29
N GLY A 40 2.68 -13.41 -26.34
CA GLY A 40 2.12 -13.96 -27.59
C GLY A 40 0.70 -14.51 -27.41
N PHE A 41 -0.09 -13.99 -26.49
CA PHE A 41 -1.46 -14.47 -26.26
C PHE A 41 -2.44 -13.80 -27.23
N SER A 42 -3.35 -14.60 -27.76
CA SER A 42 -4.52 -14.15 -28.54
C SER A 42 -5.79 -14.05 -27.70
N ASP A 43 -5.71 -14.32 -26.40
CA ASP A 43 -6.77 -14.25 -25.42
C ASP A 43 -6.27 -13.47 -24.20
N ALA A 44 -6.80 -12.26 -24.02
CA ALA A 44 -6.44 -11.39 -22.93
C ALA A 44 -6.90 -11.89 -21.55
N ARG A 45 -7.78 -12.91 -21.48
CA ARG A 45 -8.19 -13.57 -20.24
C ARG A 45 -6.99 -14.13 -19.48
N ASN A 46 -6.02 -14.71 -20.18
CA ASN A 46 -4.79 -15.26 -19.59
C ASN A 46 -3.96 -14.19 -18.85
N VAL A 47 -3.99 -12.96 -19.35
CA VAL A 47 -3.31 -11.82 -18.70
C VAL A 47 -4.17 -11.25 -17.58
N LEU A 48 -5.47 -11.05 -17.83
CA LEU A 48 -6.42 -10.41 -16.93
C LEU A 48 -6.46 -11.09 -15.57
N GLU A 49 -6.64 -12.40 -15.55
CA GLU A 49 -6.80 -13.15 -14.30
C GLU A 49 -5.53 -13.10 -13.45
N ARG A 50 -4.35 -13.19 -14.09
CA ARG A 50 -3.07 -13.13 -13.36
C ARG A 50 -2.70 -11.72 -12.91
N ALA A 51 -3.01 -10.69 -13.70
CA ALA A 51 -2.74 -9.29 -13.38
C ALA A 51 -3.77 -8.68 -12.40
N SER A 52 -4.84 -9.39 -12.13
CA SER A 52 -5.93 -8.94 -11.25
C SER A 52 -5.46 -8.70 -9.82
N ALA A 53 -6.00 -7.66 -9.19
CA ALA A 53 -5.80 -7.38 -7.77
C ALA A 53 -6.31 -8.51 -6.83
N ARG A 54 -6.96 -9.55 -7.33
CA ARG A 54 -7.35 -10.75 -6.53
C ARG A 54 -6.17 -11.41 -5.84
N GLU A 55 -4.97 -11.35 -6.41
CA GLU A 55 -3.75 -11.91 -5.80
C GLU A 55 -3.37 -11.20 -4.49
N THR A 56 -3.83 -9.97 -4.26
CA THR A 56 -3.55 -9.24 -3.02
C THR A 56 -4.16 -9.91 -1.78
N ALA A 57 -5.17 -10.75 -1.93
CA ALA A 57 -5.70 -11.55 -0.83
C ALA A 57 -4.61 -12.42 -0.17
N ALA A 58 -3.71 -13.01 -0.97
CA ALA A 58 -2.56 -13.76 -0.46
C ALA A 58 -1.54 -12.85 0.23
N ARG A 59 -1.31 -11.64 -0.30
CA ARG A 59 -0.44 -10.64 0.36
C ARG A 59 -1.01 -10.20 1.71
N VAL A 60 -2.32 -9.99 1.79
CA VAL A 60 -3.00 -9.63 3.05
C VAL A 60 -2.90 -10.76 4.07
N ALA A 61 -3.07 -12.01 3.65
CA ALA A 61 -2.90 -13.16 4.52
C ALA A 61 -1.46 -13.27 5.09
N ALA A 62 -0.45 -13.13 4.24
CA ALA A 62 0.95 -13.12 4.68
C ALA A 62 1.27 -11.90 5.58
N GLY A 63 0.76 -10.72 5.20
CA GLY A 63 0.92 -9.50 5.99
C GLY A 63 0.23 -9.56 7.36
N ALA A 64 -0.90 -10.27 7.47
CA ALA A 64 -1.56 -10.48 8.77
C ALA A 64 -0.66 -11.27 9.73
N ILE A 65 0.06 -12.29 9.25
CA ILE A 65 1.06 -13.02 10.06
C ILE A 65 2.19 -12.07 10.46
N ALA A 66 2.71 -11.27 9.53
CA ALA A 66 3.73 -10.27 9.83
C ALA A 66 3.26 -9.26 10.89
N LYS A 67 2.02 -8.77 10.80
CA LYS A 67 1.42 -7.87 11.81
C LYS A 67 1.36 -8.52 13.20
N LEU A 68 1.08 -9.82 13.29
CA LEU A 68 1.11 -10.56 14.57
C LEU A 68 2.53 -10.61 15.16
N VAL A 69 3.54 -10.90 14.32
CA VAL A 69 4.95 -10.87 14.74
C VAL A 69 5.33 -9.47 15.23
N LEU A 70 4.99 -8.43 14.48
CA LEU A 70 5.27 -7.04 14.84
C LEU A 70 4.58 -6.63 16.14
N LYS A 71 3.32 -7.03 16.35
CA LYS A 71 2.57 -6.79 17.59
C LYS A 71 3.29 -7.35 18.81
N GLU A 72 3.84 -8.57 18.71
CA GLU A 72 4.64 -9.19 19.77
C GLU A 72 5.92 -8.40 20.10
N LEU A 73 6.40 -7.60 19.13
CA LEU A 73 7.57 -6.72 19.28
C LEU A 73 7.19 -5.28 19.69
N GLY A 74 5.90 -5.01 19.94
CA GLY A 74 5.41 -3.68 20.28
C GLY A 74 5.43 -2.70 19.10
N ILE A 75 5.27 -3.22 17.87
CA ILE A 75 5.22 -2.44 16.63
C ILE A 75 3.82 -2.57 16.05
N SER A 76 3.22 -1.44 15.69
CA SER A 76 1.87 -1.36 15.13
C SER A 76 1.90 -0.81 13.72
N VAL A 77 1.00 -1.31 12.86
CA VAL A 77 0.82 -0.85 11.47
C VAL A 77 -0.65 -0.57 11.24
N GLY A 78 -0.98 0.68 10.88
CA GLY A 78 -2.33 1.11 10.57
C GLY A 78 -2.36 1.93 9.27
N SER A 79 -3.54 2.06 8.67
CA SER A 79 -3.72 2.89 7.47
C SER A 79 -5.04 3.63 7.48
N HIS A 80 -5.11 4.70 6.71
CA HIS A 80 -6.34 5.40 6.42
C HIS A 80 -6.35 5.95 4.99
N VAL A 81 -7.53 6.37 4.55
CA VAL A 81 -7.71 7.03 3.26
C VAL A 81 -7.91 8.53 3.49
N TYR A 82 -7.15 9.35 2.80
CA TYR A 82 -7.24 10.80 2.95
C TYR A 82 -7.67 11.52 1.67
N ASN A 83 -7.81 10.80 0.54
CA ASN A 83 -8.33 11.37 -0.71
C ASN A 83 -9.07 10.30 -1.52
N ILE A 84 -10.28 10.59 -1.99
CA ILE A 84 -11.00 9.83 -3.01
C ILE A 84 -11.55 10.78 -4.06
N GLY A 85 -11.13 10.59 -5.31
CA GLY A 85 -11.66 11.33 -6.46
C GLY A 85 -11.52 12.85 -6.35
N GLY A 86 -10.50 13.34 -5.64
CA GLY A 86 -10.25 14.77 -5.39
C GLY A 86 -10.90 15.31 -4.10
N VAL A 87 -11.71 14.52 -3.40
CA VAL A 87 -12.22 14.86 -2.08
C VAL A 87 -11.16 14.52 -1.05
N LYS A 88 -10.55 15.54 -0.47
CA LYS A 88 -9.46 15.38 0.51
C LYS A 88 -9.99 15.53 1.93
N CYS A 89 -9.44 14.74 2.84
CA CYS A 89 -9.50 14.94 4.27
C CYS A 89 -8.27 15.76 4.68
N ASP A 90 -8.48 16.85 5.40
CA ASP A 90 -7.41 17.55 6.10
C ASP A 90 -7.21 16.86 7.47
N CYS A 91 -6.75 15.64 7.39
CA CYS A 91 -6.53 14.81 8.56
C CYS A 91 -5.19 15.18 9.20
N GLY A 92 -5.18 15.34 10.52
CA GLY A 92 -3.96 15.53 11.30
C GLY A 92 -3.05 14.30 11.27
N ASN A 93 -1.97 14.37 12.02
CA ASN A 93 -1.08 13.22 12.21
C ASN A 93 -1.73 12.23 13.18
N TYR A 94 -1.84 10.97 12.78
CA TYR A 94 -2.35 9.87 13.59
C TYR A 94 -1.26 8.84 13.84
N SER A 95 -1.23 8.31 15.06
CA SER A 95 -0.44 7.11 15.35
C SER A 95 -1.07 5.87 14.72
N ALA A 96 -0.26 4.83 14.50
CA ALA A 96 -0.78 3.55 13.99
C ALA A 96 -1.88 2.96 14.89
N ALA A 97 -1.81 3.17 16.22
CA ALA A 97 -2.82 2.70 17.16
C ALA A 97 -4.18 3.37 16.93
N GLU A 98 -4.21 4.70 16.75
CA GLU A 98 -5.43 5.44 16.44
C GLU A 98 -6.03 5.01 15.10
N LEU A 99 -5.19 4.77 14.08
CA LEU A 99 -5.66 4.27 12.79
C LEU A 99 -6.27 2.88 12.89
N ILE A 100 -5.67 1.97 13.66
CA ILE A 100 -6.21 0.62 13.90
C ILE A 100 -7.58 0.69 14.59
N GLU A 101 -7.75 1.60 15.55
CA GLU A 101 -8.98 1.74 16.29
C GLU A 101 -10.11 2.38 15.48
N LYS A 102 -9.80 3.37 14.65
CA LYS A 102 -10.79 4.30 14.09
C LYS A 102 -11.02 4.18 12.60
N SER A 103 -10.02 3.72 11.81
CA SER A 103 -10.14 3.75 10.35
C SER A 103 -11.30 2.89 9.82
N ASP A 104 -11.62 1.78 10.47
CA ASP A 104 -12.70 0.86 10.06
C ASP A 104 -14.11 1.29 10.54
N LEU A 105 -14.24 2.46 11.18
CA LEU A 105 -15.55 2.97 11.61
C LEU A 105 -16.43 3.44 10.46
N ASN A 106 -15.90 3.60 9.26
CA ASN A 106 -16.64 3.90 8.04
C ASN A 106 -16.11 3.15 6.82
N GLU A 107 -16.94 3.04 5.78
CA GLU A 107 -16.68 2.21 4.60
C GLU A 107 -15.49 2.69 3.76
N VAL A 108 -15.13 3.97 3.85
CA VAL A 108 -14.03 4.56 3.08
C VAL A 108 -12.73 4.69 3.88
N ARG A 109 -12.72 4.23 5.16
CA ARG A 109 -11.55 4.27 6.04
C ARG A 109 -10.97 5.69 6.24
N CYS A 110 -11.80 6.72 6.20
CA CYS A 110 -11.40 8.10 6.43
C CYS A 110 -11.53 8.44 7.92
N MET A 111 -10.57 9.16 8.47
CA MET A 111 -10.54 9.55 9.89
C MET A 111 -11.50 10.69 10.24
N ASP A 112 -11.98 11.43 9.26
CA ASP A 112 -12.96 12.50 9.38
C ASP A 112 -14.31 12.06 8.81
N SER A 113 -15.39 12.15 9.60
CA SER A 113 -16.71 11.67 9.22
C SER A 113 -17.35 12.49 8.10
N ASP A 114 -17.11 13.82 8.09
CA ASP A 114 -17.69 14.71 7.08
C ASP A 114 -16.98 14.51 5.73
N ALA A 115 -15.66 14.35 5.76
CA ALA A 115 -14.88 13.98 4.56
C ALA A 115 -15.28 12.59 4.07
N ALA A 116 -15.48 11.61 4.98
CA ALA A 116 -15.93 10.27 4.64
C ALA A 116 -17.25 10.30 3.85
N GLN A 117 -18.24 11.06 4.33
CA GLN A 117 -19.53 11.19 3.63
C GLN A 117 -19.36 11.83 2.24
N LYS A 118 -18.52 12.85 2.12
CA LYS A 118 -18.21 13.47 0.81
C LYS A 118 -17.51 12.49 -0.13
N MET A 119 -16.61 11.67 0.38
CA MET A 119 -15.93 10.61 -0.40
C MET A 119 -16.92 9.54 -0.89
N ILE A 120 -17.87 9.13 -0.04
CA ILE A 120 -18.96 8.19 -0.42
C ILE A 120 -19.80 8.80 -1.53
N ASN A 121 -20.25 10.04 -1.38
CA ASN A 121 -21.02 10.74 -2.42
C ASN A 121 -20.22 10.82 -3.74
N ARG A 122 -18.91 11.05 -3.68
CA ARG A 122 -18.04 11.07 -4.87
C ARG A 122 -17.96 9.73 -5.58
N ILE A 123 -17.95 8.62 -4.83
CA ILE A 123 -18.01 7.27 -5.40
C ILE A 123 -19.37 7.03 -6.08
N ASP A 124 -20.46 7.44 -5.43
CA ASP A 124 -21.82 7.26 -5.98
C ASP A 124 -22.02 8.08 -7.27
N GLU A 125 -21.56 9.32 -7.31
CA GLU A 125 -21.54 10.12 -8.55
C GLU A 125 -20.78 9.43 -9.70
N ALA A 126 -19.65 8.82 -9.39
CA ALA A 126 -18.88 8.08 -10.40
C ALA A 126 -19.63 6.82 -10.86
N ARG A 127 -20.28 6.12 -9.93
CA ARG A 127 -21.12 4.94 -10.23
C ARG A 127 -22.26 5.28 -11.17
N GLU A 128 -22.99 6.37 -10.90
CA GLU A 128 -24.08 6.85 -11.75
C GLU A 128 -23.62 7.19 -13.18
N LYS A 129 -22.38 7.69 -13.30
CA LYS A 129 -21.76 8.00 -14.61
C LYS A 129 -21.16 6.78 -15.30
N GLY A 130 -21.24 5.59 -14.71
CA GLY A 130 -20.58 4.38 -15.20
C GLY A 130 -19.05 4.51 -15.25
N ASP A 131 -18.47 5.27 -14.32
CA ASP A 131 -17.04 5.59 -14.24
C ASP A 131 -16.40 5.05 -12.95
N THR A 132 -15.11 5.29 -12.77
CA THR A 132 -14.33 4.87 -11.59
C THR A 132 -13.51 6.02 -11.04
N VAL A 133 -13.15 5.95 -9.76
CA VAL A 133 -12.31 6.94 -9.09
C VAL A 133 -11.11 6.31 -8.42
N GLY A 134 -10.00 7.03 -8.42
CA GLY A 134 -8.80 6.74 -7.65
C GLY A 134 -8.78 7.53 -6.36
N GLY A 135 -7.62 7.58 -5.73
CA GLY A 135 -7.42 8.34 -4.50
C GLY A 135 -6.05 8.07 -3.88
N GLU A 136 -5.93 8.40 -2.60
CA GLU A 136 -4.68 8.32 -1.85
C GLU A 136 -4.94 7.74 -0.46
N ALA A 137 -4.00 6.89 -0.02
CA ALA A 137 -3.99 6.32 1.31
C ALA A 137 -2.63 6.48 1.97
N GLU A 138 -2.64 6.53 3.29
CA GLU A 138 -1.46 6.61 4.14
C GLU A 138 -1.36 5.38 5.04
N VAL A 139 -0.14 4.88 5.22
CA VAL A 139 0.21 3.86 6.21
C VAL A 139 1.13 4.49 7.24
N VAL A 140 0.83 4.28 8.50
CA VAL A 140 1.66 4.67 9.64
C VAL A 140 2.14 3.43 10.36
N ILE A 141 3.45 3.38 10.66
CA ILE A 141 4.08 2.29 11.39
C ILE A 141 4.76 2.87 12.62
N SER A 142 4.24 2.54 13.80
CA SER A 142 4.74 3.05 15.08
C SER A 142 5.55 2.00 15.83
N GLY A 143 6.56 2.44 16.58
CA GLY A 143 7.35 1.61 17.47
C GLY A 143 8.56 0.91 16.83
N VAL A 144 8.91 1.22 15.59
CA VAL A 144 10.13 0.72 14.94
C VAL A 144 11.35 1.41 15.57
N PRO A 145 12.31 0.66 16.14
CA PRO A 145 13.50 1.29 16.73
C PRO A 145 14.36 1.93 15.64
N ALA A 146 15.16 2.92 16.01
CA ALA A 146 16.15 3.49 15.11
C ALA A 146 17.16 2.44 14.60
N GLY A 147 17.62 2.55 13.34
CA GLY A 147 18.65 1.72 12.75
C GLY A 147 18.18 0.38 12.18
N ILE A 148 16.90 0.24 11.82
CA ILE A 148 16.40 -0.85 10.96
C ILE A 148 16.61 -0.44 9.51
N GLY A 149 17.15 -1.35 8.69
CA GLY A 149 17.63 -1.03 7.33
C GLY A 149 19.13 -0.71 7.32
N SER A 150 19.62 -0.16 6.23
CA SER A 150 21.05 0.14 6.09
C SER A 150 21.30 1.31 5.11
N HIS A 151 22.37 2.07 5.36
CA HIS A 151 22.86 3.12 4.47
C HIS A 151 23.96 2.64 3.50
N THR A 152 24.45 1.41 3.66
CA THR A 152 25.66 0.94 3.00
C THR A 152 25.48 0.63 1.52
N GLN A 153 24.30 0.09 1.13
CA GLN A 153 23.95 -0.26 -0.24
C GLN A 153 22.51 0.16 -0.53
N TYR A 154 22.23 0.56 -1.78
CA TYR A 154 20.91 1.07 -2.16
C TYR A 154 19.79 0.05 -1.96
N ASP A 155 20.04 -1.23 -2.23
CA ASP A 155 19.08 -2.34 -2.10
C ASP A 155 18.88 -2.82 -0.66
N ARG A 156 19.70 -2.33 0.28
CA ARG A 156 19.57 -2.58 1.72
C ARG A 156 18.81 -1.48 2.47
N LYS A 157 18.53 -0.39 1.79
CA LYS A 157 17.76 0.72 2.35
C LYS A 157 16.33 0.34 2.67
N LEU A 158 15.83 0.84 3.80
CA LEU A 158 14.45 0.60 4.22
C LEU A 158 13.43 1.28 3.30
N ASP A 159 13.70 2.52 2.90
CA ASP A 159 12.89 3.26 1.94
C ASP A 159 12.80 2.54 0.58
N TYR A 160 13.91 2.02 0.05
CA TYR A 160 13.91 1.20 -1.16
C TYR A 160 12.97 0.00 -1.04
N ALA A 161 13.08 -0.76 0.04
CA ALA A 161 12.27 -1.96 0.24
C ALA A 161 10.77 -1.62 0.40
N LEU A 162 10.43 -0.59 1.19
CA LEU A 162 9.05 -0.15 1.41
C LEU A 162 8.44 0.44 0.13
N MET A 163 9.14 1.36 -0.54
CA MET A 163 8.64 1.98 -1.77
C MET A 163 8.46 0.94 -2.87
N GLY A 164 9.38 -0.03 -2.99
CA GLY A 164 9.28 -1.13 -3.94
C GLY A 164 8.07 -2.04 -3.68
N ALA A 165 7.85 -2.45 -2.43
CA ALA A 165 6.73 -3.31 -2.04
C ALA A 165 5.38 -2.61 -2.25
N VAL A 166 5.26 -1.35 -1.82
CA VAL A 166 4.05 -0.53 -1.97
C VAL A 166 3.82 -0.18 -3.44
N GLY A 167 4.85 0.23 -4.18
CA GLY A 167 4.76 0.52 -5.62
C GLY A 167 4.38 -0.69 -6.48
N GLY A 168 4.67 -1.91 -5.99
CA GLY A 168 4.24 -3.16 -6.60
C GLY A 168 2.79 -3.56 -6.35
N VAL A 169 2.01 -2.78 -5.60
CA VAL A 169 0.56 -3.01 -5.43
C VAL A 169 -0.18 -2.49 -6.65
N GLN A 170 -1.17 -3.25 -7.10
CA GLN A 170 -1.97 -2.89 -8.27
C GLN A 170 -2.59 -1.49 -8.12
N SER A 171 -2.61 -0.77 -9.22
CA SER A 171 -3.10 0.63 -9.35
C SER A 171 -2.24 1.71 -8.68
N VAL A 172 -1.24 1.40 -7.88
CA VAL A 172 -0.32 2.40 -7.33
C VAL A 172 0.45 3.09 -8.46
N LYS A 173 0.55 4.41 -8.40
CA LYS A 173 1.23 5.27 -9.37
C LYS A 173 2.24 6.24 -8.74
N SER A 174 2.11 6.47 -7.43
CA SER A 174 3.06 7.25 -6.66
C SER A 174 3.22 6.62 -5.30
N VAL A 175 4.44 6.64 -4.76
CA VAL A 175 4.77 6.28 -3.38
C VAL A 175 5.69 7.36 -2.83
N SER A 176 5.42 7.82 -1.63
CA SER A 176 6.26 8.78 -0.93
C SER A 176 6.39 8.42 0.55
N ILE A 177 7.46 8.93 1.17
CA ILE A 177 7.74 8.79 2.60
C ILE A 177 7.85 10.19 3.21
N GLY A 178 7.22 10.42 4.36
CA GLY A 178 7.17 11.71 5.03
C GLY A 178 6.51 12.79 4.19
N LEU A 179 7.14 13.96 4.04
CA LEU A 179 6.65 15.04 3.18
C LEU A 179 6.59 14.65 1.71
N GLY A 180 7.36 13.62 1.29
CA GLY A 180 7.37 13.15 -0.08
C GLY A 180 7.70 14.26 -1.07
N ARG A 181 6.82 14.48 -2.06
CA ARG A 181 7.03 15.50 -3.10
C ARG A 181 7.10 16.92 -2.55
N ASP A 182 6.38 17.21 -1.49
CA ASP A 182 6.26 18.57 -0.98
C ASP A 182 7.59 19.13 -0.47
N CYS A 183 8.54 18.26 -0.08
CA CYS A 183 9.88 18.67 0.30
C CYS A 183 10.65 19.40 -0.82
N ALA A 184 10.29 19.20 -2.08
CA ALA A 184 10.97 19.82 -3.21
C ALA A 184 10.71 21.33 -3.34
N ASP A 185 9.64 21.81 -2.74
CA ASP A 185 9.21 23.20 -2.80
C ASP A 185 9.67 24.01 -1.57
N LEU A 186 10.38 23.38 -0.62
CA LEU A 186 10.78 23.94 0.65
C LEU A 186 12.31 24.12 0.77
N LEU A 187 12.72 25.02 1.66
CA LEU A 187 14.14 25.17 2.00
C LEU A 187 14.58 24.03 2.92
N GLY A 188 15.83 23.62 2.84
CA GLY A 188 16.38 22.54 3.68
C GLY A 188 16.20 22.78 5.18
N SER A 189 16.28 24.05 5.63
CA SER A 189 16.03 24.42 7.04
C SER A 189 14.59 24.18 7.51
N ASP A 190 13.64 24.11 6.57
CA ASP A 190 12.22 23.92 6.85
C ASP A 190 11.80 22.43 6.68
N VAL A 191 12.60 21.68 5.91
CA VAL A 191 12.38 20.25 5.66
C VAL A 191 13.01 19.40 6.74
N HIS A 192 14.30 19.63 7.08
CA HIS A 192 15.03 18.70 7.92
C HIS A 192 14.60 18.75 9.38
N ASP A 193 14.25 17.58 9.93
CA ASP A 193 13.82 17.41 11.31
C ASP A 193 14.98 17.73 12.27
N ARG A 194 14.83 18.78 13.06
CA ARG A 194 15.84 19.19 14.01
C ARG A 194 15.93 18.23 15.16
N ILE A 195 17.16 17.96 15.61
CA ILE A 195 17.45 17.06 16.71
C ILE A 195 17.72 17.87 17.98
N TYR A 196 17.03 17.52 19.06
CA TYR A 196 17.13 18.18 20.36
C TYR A 196 17.55 17.17 21.43
N ASN A 197 18.21 17.65 22.47
CA ASN A 197 18.42 16.90 23.70
C ASN A 197 17.42 17.42 24.76
N GLU A 198 16.48 16.57 25.15
CA GLU A 198 15.52 16.86 26.21
C GLU A 198 15.73 15.86 27.36
N ASN A 199 16.30 16.35 28.48
CA ASN A 199 16.58 15.54 29.67
C ASN A 199 17.41 14.26 29.37
N GLY A 200 18.38 14.37 28.47
CA GLY A 200 19.24 13.26 28.07
C GLY A 200 18.64 12.34 27.00
N SER A 201 17.45 12.62 26.51
CA SER A 201 16.82 11.91 25.41
C SER A 201 16.93 12.69 24.11
N VAL A 202 17.23 12.00 23.01
CA VAL A 202 17.21 12.59 21.67
C VAL A 202 15.78 12.62 21.18
N VAL A 203 15.28 13.80 20.82
CA VAL A 203 13.91 13.98 20.33
C VAL A 203 13.88 14.81 19.04
N ARG A 204 12.89 14.53 18.19
CA ARG A 204 12.50 15.34 17.05
C ARG A 204 11.13 15.96 17.32
N ARG A 205 10.92 17.21 16.90
CA ARG A 205 9.62 17.90 17.07
C ARG A 205 8.80 17.91 15.80
N THR A 206 9.37 17.43 14.70
CA THR A 206 8.73 17.22 13.40
C THR A 206 9.13 15.85 12.89
N ASN A 207 8.38 15.31 11.94
CA ASN A 207 8.66 14.03 11.29
C ASN A 207 8.52 14.17 9.76
N ASN A 208 9.16 15.17 9.21
CA ASN A 208 9.16 15.48 7.78
C ASN A 208 9.84 14.37 6.97
N ALA A 209 10.85 13.72 7.55
CA ALA A 209 11.53 12.57 6.97
C ALA A 209 10.65 11.31 6.94
N GLY A 210 9.51 11.30 7.67
CA GLY A 210 8.61 10.16 7.73
C GLY A 210 9.26 8.92 8.33
N GLY A 211 10.04 9.08 9.39
CA GLY A 211 10.65 7.99 10.16
C GLY A 211 11.87 7.33 9.52
N ILE A 212 12.34 7.80 8.35
CA ILE A 212 13.48 7.20 7.64
C ILE A 212 14.49 8.27 7.23
N GLU A 213 15.72 8.07 7.66
CA GLU A 213 16.87 8.90 7.30
C GLU A 213 18.02 8.05 6.77
N GLY A 214 18.55 8.39 5.61
CA GLY A 214 19.66 7.66 4.98
C GLY A 214 19.40 6.18 4.70
N GLY A 215 18.13 5.76 4.58
CA GLY A 215 17.74 4.37 4.36
C GLY A 215 17.59 3.53 5.63
N MET A 216 17.57 4.18 6.79
CA MET A 216 17.36 3.52 8.09
C MET A 216 16.23 4.21 8.85
N SER A 217 15.50 3.43 9.66
CA SER A 217 14.54 4.01 10.61
C SER A 217 15.27 4.92 11.62
N ASN A 218 14.64 6.02 12.00
CA ASN A 218 15.21 7.01 12.93
C ASN A 218 14.54 7.01 14.32
N GLY A 219 13.56 6.11 14.54
CA GLY A 219 12.84 5.97 15.80
C GLY A 219 11.47 6.66 15.83
N GLU A 220 11.21 7.58 14.89
CA GLU A 220 9.90 8.20 14.71
C GLU A 220 8.97 7.26 13.92
N ASP A 221 7.68 7.58 13.88
CA ASP A 221 6.70 6.85 13.08
C ASP A 221 7.06 6.85 11.59
N ILE A 222 7.02 5.69 10.95
CA ILE A 222 7.24 5.59 9.51
C ILE A 222 5.93 5.90 8.81
N ILE A 223 5.95 6.95 7.95
CA ILE A 223 4.79 7.46 7.22
C ILE A 223 4.98 7.21 5.74
N ILE A 224 4.09 6.40 5.15
CA ILE A 224 4.12 6.04 3.73
C ILE A 224 2.80 6.47 3.08
N ARG A 225 2.87 7.21 1.98
CA ARG A 225 1.70 7.63 1.20
C ARG A 225 1.74 7.02 -0.19
N ALA A 226 0.59 6.59 -0.68
CA ALA A 226 0.46 6.04 -2.02
C ALA A 226 -0.76 6.62 -2.74
N ALA A 227 -0.57 6.97 -4.03
CA ALA A 227 -1.64 7.39 -4.92
C ALA A 227 -2.02 6.26 -5.88
N PHE A 228 -3.31 6.05 -6.04
CA PHE A 228 -3.91 5.02 -6.87
C PHE A 228 -4.63 5.62 -8.06
N LYS A 229 -4.33 5.12 -9.26
CA LYS A 229 -5.18 5.43 -10.42
C LYS A 229 -6.57 4.80 -10.26
N PRO A 230 -7.60 5.36 -10.93
CA PRO A 230 -8.91 4.72 -11.04
C PRO A 230 -8.80 3.29 -11.60
N ILE A 231 -9.76 2.45 -11.24
CA ILE A 231 -9.85 1.09 -11.76
C ILE A 231 -10.06 1.16 -13.28
N PRO A 232 -9.30 0.41 -14.11
CA PRO A 232 -9.35 0.53 -15.56
C PRO A 232 -10.60 -0.09 -16.18
N THR A 233 -11.40 -0.84 -15.43
CA THR A 233 -12.67 -1.40 -15.89
C THR A 233 -13.78 -0.38 -15.70
N VAL A 234 -14.09 0.37 -16.78
CA VAL A 234 -15.06 1.46 -16.78
C VAL A 234 -16.34 0.99 -17.50
N MET A 235 -17.47 0.99 -16.78
CA MET A 235 -18.74 0.41 -17.26
C MET A 235 -19.30 1.07 -18.53
N LYS A 236 -19.05 2.37 -18.72
CA LYS A 236 -19.44 3.05 -19.99
C LYS A 236 -18.64 2.62 -21.21
N GLY A 237 -17.61 1.76 -21.01
CA GLY A 237 -16.69 1.34 -22.05
C GLY A 237 -15.77 2.46 -22.55
N LEU A 238 -14.51 2.15 -22.78
CA LEU A 238 -13.54 3.06 -23.39
C LEU A 238 -13.21 2.58 -24.80
N GLU A 239 -12.83 3.50 -25.68
CA GLU A 239 -12.36 3.16 -27.01
C GLU A 239 -11.10 2.31 -26.94
N THR A 240 -11.08 1.21 -27.69
CA THR A 240 -10.00 0.23 -27.73
C THR A 240 -10.00 -0.53 -29.05
N VAL A 241 -9.24 -1.61 -29.11
CA VAL A 241 -9.16 -2.50 -30.27
C VAL A 241 -9.42 -3.94 -29.87
N ASP A 242 -10.01 -4.68 -30.77
CA ASP A 242 -10.01 -6.14 -30.72
C ASP A 242 -8.66 -6.66 -31.23
N ILE A 243 -7.93 -7.40 -30.40
CA ILE A 243 -6.54 -7.82 -30.68
C ILE A 243 -6.43 -8.88 -31.78
N ARG A 244 -7.52 -9.57 -32.13
CA ARG A 244 -7.53 -10.56 -33.22
C ARG A 244 -7.81 -9.95 -34.58
N THR A 245 -8.70 -8.95 -34.61
CA THR A 245 -9.17 -8.35 -35.86
C THR A 245 -8.57 -6.99 -36.16
N GLY A 246 -7.97 -6.33 -35.16
CA GLY A 246 -7.46 -4.96 -35.25
C GLY A 246 -8.56 -3.89 -35.36
N LYS A 247 -9.84 -4.26 -35.25
CA LYS A 247 -10.95 -3.33 -35.38
C LYS A 247 -11.10 -2.45 -34.13
N ALA A 248 -11.48 -1.20 -34.33
CA ALA A 248 -11.88 -0.32 -33.25
C ALA A 248 -13.19 -0.82 -32.60
N VAL A 249 -13.18 -0.94 -31.29
CA VAL A 249 -14.30 -1.42 -30.48
C VAL A 249 -14.35 -0.64 -29.16
N LYS A 250 -15.37 -0.84 -28.34
CA LYS A 250 -15.37 -0.44 -26.94
C LYS A 250 -14.91 -1.61 -26.07
N SER A 251 -14.18 -1.30 -25.00
CA SER A 251 -13.72 -2.29 -24.05
C SER A 251 -14.89 -3.05 -23.42
N ALA A 252 -14.74 -4.37 -23.28
CA ALA A 252 -15.75 -5.21 -22.70
C ALA A 252 -16.08 -4.78 -21.24
N PRO A 253 -17.36 -4.70 -20.87
CA PRO A 253 -17.76 -4.48 -19.50
C PRO A 253 -17.47 -5.72 -18.68
N GLU A 254 -16.58 -5.63 -17.75
CA GLU A 254 -16.33 -6.67 -16.73
C GLU A 254 -16.84 -6.15 -15.38
N ARG A 255 -17.34 -7.05 -14.52
CA ARG A 255 -17.74 -6.64 -13.16
C ARG A 255 -16.54 -6.05 -12.42
N SER A 256 -16.69 -4.86 -11.90
CA SER A 256 -15.66 -4.15 -11.16
C SER A 256 -16.29 -3.24 -10.11
N ASP A 257 -15.49 -2.92 -9.09
CA ASP A 257 -15.82 -1.86 -8.13
C ASP A 257 -15.59 -0.49 -8.77
N VAL A 258 -16.18 0.54 -8.18
CA VAL A 258 -16.02 1.94 -8.61
C VAL A 258 -14.75 2.56 -8.03
N CYS A 259 -14.41 2.17 -6.79
CA CYS A 259 -13.25 2.64 -6.07
C CYS A 259 -12.59 1.46 -5.32
N ALA A 260 -11.29 1.31 -5.46
CA ALA A 260 -10.52 0.27 -4.76
C ALA A 260 -9.70 0.83 -3.58
N VAL A 261 -9.67 2.14 -3.37
CA VAL A 261 -8.73 2.79 -2.43
C VAL A 261 -8.89 2.31 -0.99
N PRO A 262 -10.11 2.14 -0.43
CA PRO A 262 -10.26 1.64 0.93
C PRO A 262 -9.71 0.22 1.12
N ALA A 263 -9.99 -0.69 0.18
CA ALA A 263 -9.43 -2.04 0.20
C ALA A 263 -7.91 -2.03 -0.02
N ALA A 264 -7.42 -1.16 -0.92
CA ALA A 264 -6.00 -1.02 -1.19
C ALA A 264 -5.22 -0.50 0.03
N ALA A 265 -5.79 0.35 0.88
CA ALA A 265 -5.18 0.78 2.13
C ALA A 265 -4.82 -0.42 3.04
N VAL A 266 -5.71 -1.41 3.16
CA VAL A 266 -5.45 -2.66 3.89
C VAL A 266 -4.33 -3.47 3.24
N VAL A 267 -4.27 -3.49 1.90
CA VAL A 267 -3.17 -4.15 1.18
C VAL A 267 -1.83 -3.45 1.45
N LEU A 268 -1.82 -2.11 1.50
CA LEU A 268 -0.61 -1.35 1.85
C LEU A 268 -0.11 -1.68 3.25
N GLU A 269 -1.02 -1.77 4.25
CA GLU A 269 -0.65 -2.22 5.60
C GLU A 269 0.06 -3.57 5.57
N ALA A 270 -0.52 -4.52 4.84
CA ALA A 270 -0.03 -5.89 4.78
C ALA A 270 1.37 -5.98 4.16
N VAL A 271 1.60 -5.29 3.03
CA VAL A 271 2.92 -5.32 2.37
C VAL A 271 3.96 -4.54 3.16
N ALA A 272 3.59 -3.43 3.78
CA ALA A 272 4.49 -2.66 4.64
C ALA A 272 4.87 -3.45 5.90
N ALA A 273 3.89 -4.10 6.55
CA ALA A 273 4.14 -4.95 7.71
C ALA A 273 5.10 -6.12 7.38
N PHE A 274 4.92 -6.74 6.22
CA PHE A 274 5.81 -7.81 5.78
C PHE A 274 7.25 -7.33 5.61
N VAL A 275 7.46 -6.18 4.97
CA VAL A 275 8.78 -5.58 4.79
C VAL A 275 9.42 -5.24 6.13
N ILE A 276 8.68 -4.63 7.05
CA ILE A 276 9.21 -4.26 8.38
C ILE A 276 9.59 -5.52 9.17
N ALA A 277 8.74 -6.56 9.17
CA ALA A 277 9.05 -7.80 9.85
C ALA A 277 10.33 -8.45 9.29
N ASP A 278 10.46 -8.51 7.96
CA ASP A 278 11.66 -9.02 7.28
C ASP A 278 12.91 -8.23 7.69
N LYS A 279 12.87 -6.90 7.61
CA LYS A 279 14.01 -6.04 7.97
C LYS A 279 14.39 -6.09 9.45
N ILE A 280 13.42 -6.28 10.34
CA ILE A 280 13.67 -6.48 11.76
C ILE A 280 14.38 -7.83 11.98
N LEU A 281 13.89 -8.91 11.37
CA LEU A 281 14.50 -10.23 11.50
C LEU A 281 15.89 -10.26 10.83
N GLU A 282 16.08 -9.60 9.70
CA GLU A 282 17.41 -9.42 9.07
C GLU A 282 18.38 -8.71 10.02
N THR A 283 17.92 -7.67 10.72
CA THR A 283 18.75 -6.84 11.59
C THR A 283 19.06 -7.52 12.94
N LEU A 284 18.06 -8.15 13.54
CA LEU A 284 18.19 -8.72 14.88
C LEU A 284 18.61 -10.20 14.84
N GLY A 285 18.20 -10.95 13.82
CA GLY A 285 18.33 -12.40 13.77
C GLY A 285 17.54 -13.10 14.89
N GLY A 286 17.71 -14.41 14.99
CA GLY A 286 17.05 -15.27 15.98
C GLY A 286 15.95 -16.13 15.37
N ASP A 287 15.86 -17.37 15.84
CA ASP A 287 14.88 -18.36 15.37
C ASP A 287 13.68 -18.47 16.31
N ARG A 288 13.73 -17.80 17.46
CA ARG A 288 12.70 -17.81 18.49
C ARG A 288 12.27 -16.39 18.85
N MET A 289 10.98 -16.22 19.11
CA MET A 289 10.41 -14.91 19.43
C MET A 289 11.00 -14.28 20.71
N ASP A 290 11.32 -15.09 21.72
CA ASP A 290 11.95 -14.58 22.94
C ASP A 290 13.37 -14.04 22.70
N GLU A 291 14.15 -14.67 21.82
CA GLU A 291 15.47 -14.17 21.41
C GLU A 291 15.35 -12.84 20.65
N VAL A 292 14.40 -12.75 19.72
CA VAL A 292 14.15 -11.51 18.96
C VAL A 292 13.74 -10.39 19.90
N LYS A 293 12.82 -10.65 20.85
CA LYS A 293 12.39 -9.68 21.87
C LYS A 293 13.56 -9.19 22.73
N GLN A 294 14.40 -10.09 23.21
CA GLN A 294 15.58 -9.72 24.01
C GLN A 294 16.55 -8.81 23.23
N ARG A 295 16.84 -9.17 21.97
CA ARG A 295 17.72 -8.38 21.11
C ARG A 295 17.10 -7.02 20.76
N LEU A 296 15.79 -6.95 20.55
CA LEU A 296 15.07 -5.70 20.33
C LEU A 296 15.12 -4.79 21.56
N THR A 297 14.88 -5.34 22.76
CA THR A 297 14.96 -4.60 24.03
C THR A 297 16.35 -4.01 24.21
N LYS A 298 17.39 -4.86 24.06
CA LYS A 298 18.78 -4.39 24.13
C LYS A 298 19.07 -3.28 23.11
N LYS A 299 18.56 -3.42 21.87
CA LYS A 299 18.73 -2.40 20.84
C LYS A 299 18.05 -1.08 21.22
N ARG A 300 16.85 -1.13 21.79
CA ARG A 300 16.15 0.07 22.29
C ARG A 300 16.90 0.76 23.42
N GLU A 301 17.48 0.00 24.35
CA GLU A 301 18.30 0.51 25.45
C GLU A 301 19.61 1.17 24.95
N GLU A 302 20.24 0.57 23.94
CA GLU A 302 21.48 1.10 23.33
C GLU A 302 21.28 2.42 22.57
N TYR A 303 20.08 2.74 22.12
CA TYR A 303 19.78 3.97 21.41
C TYR A 303 19.46 5.17 22.29
N GLY A 304 19.30 4.99 23.60
CA GLY A 304 19.29 6.08 24.56
C GLY A 304 20.64 6.78 24.54
N PHE A 305 20.65 8.09 24.23
CA PHE A 305 21.88 8.88 24.08
C PHE A 305 22.78 8.81 25.34
N GLN A 306 22.17 8.75 26.53
CA GLN A 306 22.88 8.63 27.81
C GLN A 306 23.62 7.30 27.98
N ASN A 307 23.04 6.19 27.52
CA ASN A 307 23.62 4.86 27.74
C ASN A 307 24.83 4.58 26.84
N ARG A 308 24.93 5.24 25.69
CA ARG A 308 25.97 4.95 24.69
C ARG A 308 27.20 5.85 24.81
N TYR A 309 27.05 7.06 25.26
CA TYR A 309 28.12 8.06 25.26
C TYR A 309 28.51 8.52 26.67
N GLY A 310 27.88 7.95 27.73
CA GLY A 310 28.25 8.23 29.12
C GLY A 310 28.06 9.70 29.57
N LEU A 311 27.08 10.39 28.93
CA LEU A 311 26.77 11.81 29.21
C LEU A 311 25.73 11.97 30.30
#